data_a4db9f318f281de4e502dfce8bf8d388
#
_entry.id   a4db9f318f281de4e502dfce8bf8d388
#
_cell.length_a   1.000
_cell.length_b   1.000
_cell.length_c   1.000
_cell.angle_alpha   90.00
_cell.angle_beta   90.00
_cell.angle_gamma   90.00
#
_symmetry.space_group_name_H-M   'P 1'
#
loop_
_entity.id
_entity.type
_entity.pdbx_description
1 polymer ?
#
loop_
_entity_poly.entity_id
_entity_poly.type
_entity_poly.pdbx_seq_one_letter_code
_entity_poly.pdbx_strand_id
1 'polypeptide(L)'
;MHDYLLKTSWADGVAAMSYRKEPSFENGRVNMRGKRPRTRYAVIAISLLVPVCAALGAFAIQSSSHRLQVEGLSSKSVLGRADVSKTHLAITAEDGADLAELEVLLDGKPVHTHQSGDRLILDTPSLAEGKHELTAAPQGGLSFLHEISRTFTVDTIAPKLRLSPAKATKPGAPMTVSGRVEDAGQVKVSIAGAPVAVGNDGTFSRRLEKPPARIEVTATDEAGNVTREHANAVAPYPLTRAAHLTAIGWSSSEVRDPVLQLVKDKKINAVELDIKDENGEVGYDSSVPMAREIGAVKNRYDAHKVIDTLHGMGARVIGRIVAFRDPILAQASHHQGKDNRLVLAPDGSPYDGGHYGTLSFTNFADPEVRQYNIALATEAAKLGFDDILYDYVRRPDGKLSTLRFPGLGDKTPEKSIAEFVAETRSHIQPEGKYLGVSVFGIAATRPTEIAQDIPAIAQHADYIAPMVYPSHWAAGEYGVASPNASPYEIVNRSLADFTKQVKGTGAVVVPWLQDFSLGVHYGPTEVSDQIRAAAGDGMNSFLLWNAGASYQEAALATLR
;
A
#
# COMPACT_ATOMS: atom_id res chain seq x y z
N MET A 1 19.62 23.37 -22.76
CA MET A 1 18.33 22.76 -23.07
C MET A 1 17.43 22.68 -21.84
N HIS A 2 17.76 23.43 -20.77
CA HIS A 2 17.11 23.39 -19.45
C HIS A 2 16.29 24.66 -19.12
N ASP A 3 16.31 25.68 -19.99
CA ASP A 3 15.81 27.01 -19.62
C ASP A 3 14.37 27.34 -20.02
N TYR A 4 13.63 26.38 -20.60
CA TYR A 4 12.28 26.69 -21.15
C TYR A 4 11.09 26.31 -20.24
N LEU A 5 11.33 25.63 -19.12
CA LEU A 5 10.23 25.12 -18.29
C LEU A 5 9.78 26.03 -17.13
N LEU A 6 10.33 27.26 -17.02
CA LEU A 6 10.34 27.89 -15.71
C LEU A 6 10.07 29.41 -15.71
N LYS A 7 9.01 29.86 -16.33
CA LYS A 7 8.50 31.23 -16.13
C LYS A 7 7.01 31.27 -15.98
N THR A 8 6.49 30.93 -14.81
CA THR A 8 5.24 31.48 -14.28
C THR A 8 5.28 31.47 -12.77
N SER A 9 5.90 32.47 -12.19
CA SER A 9 5.62 32.94 -10.85
C SER A 9 4.42 33.88 -10.92
N TRP A 10 3.30 33.51 -10.29
CA TRP A 10 2.21 34.43 -9.99
C TRP A 10 2.11 34.58 -8.48
N ALA A 11 2.90 35.48 -7.95
CA ALA A 11 2.65 36.06 -6.65
C ALA A 11 2.84 37.55 -6.83
N ASP A 12 1.73 38.27 -7.02
CA ASP A 12 1.60 39.66 -6.61
C ASP A 12 0.18 40.14 -6.94
N GLY A 13 -0.52 40.54 -5.89
CA GLY A 13 -1.71 41.35 -5.99
C GLY A 13 -2.98 40.75 -5.41
N VAL A 14 -3.17 40.81 -4.11
CA VAL A 14 -4.28 41.48 -3.45
C VAL A 14 -3.98 41.61 -1.96
N ALA A 15 -3.87 42.85 -1.51
CA ALA A 15 -3.69 43.22 -0.11
C ALA A 15 -5.03 43.28 0.65
N ALA A 16 -4.98 42.82 1.88
CA ALA A 16 -5.63 43.27 3.11
C ALA A 16 -7.09 43.76 3.10
N MET A 17 -7.92 43.07 3.86
CA MET A 17 -8.83 43.75 4.81
C MET A 17 -9.16 42.88 6.01
N SER A 18 -9.19 43.53 7.15
CA SER A 18 -9.10 43.05 8.53
C SER A 18 -10.45 42.85 9.23
N TYR A 19 -10.46 41.95 10.21
CA TYR A 19 -11.08 41.94 11.55
C TYR A 19 -12.60 41.89 11.74
N ARG A 20 -13.05 40.94 12.57
CA ARG A 20 -13.52 41.11 13.97
C ARG A 20 -14.00 39.83 14.67
N LYS A 21 -13.76 39.82 16.00
CA LYS A 21 -13.92 38.91 17.12
C LYS A 21 -15.32 38.32 17.40
N GLU A 22 -15.28 37.07 17.88
CA GLU A 22 -15.93 36.31 18.98
C GLU A 22 -17.36 36.63 19.47
N PRO A 23 -18.09 35.69 20.13
CA PRO A 23 -17.72 35.09 21.42
C PRO A 23 -18.13 33.60 21.67
N SER A 24 -17.54 33.08 22.76
CA SER A 24 -17.71 31.82 23.48
C SER A 24 -19.11 31.53 24.03
N PHE A 25 -19.46 30.24 24.22
CA PHE A 25 -20.22 29.77 25.38
C PHE A 25 -20.04 28.27 25.72
N GLU A 26 -20.22 28.00 27.02
CA GLU A 26 -19.87 26.85 27.84
C GLU A 26 -20.86 25.68 27.88
N ASN A 27 -20.32 24.52 28.28
CA ASN A 27 -20.84 23.53 29.24
C ASN A 27 -22.11 22.69 29.00
N GLY A 28 -21.95 21.39 29.21
CA GLY A 28 -23.05 20.48 29.52
C GLY A 28 -22.62 19.00 29.68
N ARG A 29 -22.21 18.61 30.91
CA ARG A 29 -22.07 17.21 31.35
C ARG A 29 -23.43 16.56 31.53
N VAL A 30 -23.62 15.32 31.11
CA VAL A 30 -24.57 14.40 31.76
C VAL A 30 -23.99 12.99 31.83
N ASN A 31 -24.01 12.49 33.05
CA ASN A 31 -23.67 11.15 33.53
C ASN A 31 -24.93 10.27 33.49
N MET A 32 -24.85 9.00 33.06
CA MET A 32 -25.75 7.97 33.61
C MET A 32 -25.15 6.57 33.56
N ARG A 33 -25.19 5.96 34.73
CA ARG A 33 -24.88 4.56 35.08
C ARG A 33 -26.01 3.60 34.65
N GLY A 34 -25.68 2.33 34.45
CA GLY A 34 -26.67 1.27 34.60
C GLY A 34 -26.34 -0.12 34.09
N LYS A 35 -25.89 -0.97 35.03
CA LYS A 35 -26.30 -2.38 35.32
C LYS A 35 -25.89 -3.54 34.40
N ARG A 36 -25.12 -4.44 35.02
CA ARG A 36 -24.94 -5.87 34.64
C ARG A 36 -26.15 -6.71 35.09
N PRO A 37 -26.38 -7.90 34.50
CA PRO A 37 -26.72 -9.06 35.34
C PRO A 37 -25.79 -10.27 35.14
N ARG A 38 -25.67 -11.01 36.24
CA ARG A 38 -25.04 -12.32 36.41
C ARG A 38 -26.05 -13.43 36.11
N THR A 39 -25.59 -14.59 35.61
CA THR A 39 -26.15 -15.94 35.93
C THR A 39 -25.12 -16.98 35.49
N ARG A 40 -24.61 -17.78 36.37
CA ARG A 40 -24.94 -19.00 37.11
C ARG A 40 -24.36 -20.25 36.40
N TYR A 41 -23.50 -20.92 37.15
CA TYR A 41 -22.90 -22.25 36.95
C TYR A 41 -23.95 -23.37 37.11
N ALA A 42 -23.75 -24.48 36.39
CA ALA A 42 -24.27 -25.79 36.78
C ALA A 42 -23.15 -26.85 36.64
N VAL A 43 -22.80 -27.41 37.77
CA VAL A 43 -21.91 -28.57 37.97
C VAL A 43 -22.77 -29.83 37.90
N ILE A 44 -22.34 -30.85 37.17
CA ILE A 44 -22.82 -32.22 37.35
C ILE A 44 -21.59 -33.15 37.43
N ALA A 45 -21.49 -33.78 38.60
CA ALA A 45 -20.58 -34.86 38.91
C ALA A 45 -21.34 -36.21 38.81
N ILE A 46 -20.72 -37.25 38.26
CA ILE A 46 -21.06 -38.68 38.48
C ILE A 46 -19.78 -39.48 38.32
N SER A 47 -19.17 -39.91 39.42
CA SER A 47 -19.23 -41.19 40.13
C SER A 47 -18.46 -42.36 39.48
N LEU A 48 -17.44 -42.78 40.21
CA LEU A 48 -16.64 -44.01 40.25
C LEU A 48 -17.42 -45.32 40.10
N LEU A 49 -16.77 -46.30 39.49
CA LEU A 49 -16.89 -47.72 39.87
C LEU A 49 -15.55 -48.45 39.57
N VAL A 50 -14.94 -48.94 40.62
CA VAL A 50 -13.83 -49.92 40.64
C VAL A 50 -14.43 -51.32 40.74
N PRO A 51 -13.85 -52.35 40.15
CA PRO A 51 -13.63 -53.54 40.93
C PRO A 51 -12.17 -54.02 40.95
N VAL A 52 -11.79 -54.39 42.16
CA VAL A 52 -10.64 -55.16 42.56
C VAL A 52 -10.81 -56.61 42.14
N CYS A 53 -9.77 -57.23 41.57
CA CYS A 53 -9.54 -58.67 41.70
C CYS A 53 -8.05 -59.03 41.62
N ALA A 54 -7.56 -59.46 42.76
CA ALA A 54 -6.70 -60.59 43.06
C ALA A 54 -5.33 -60.74 42.41
N ALA A 55 -4.36 -60.71 43.33
CA ALA A 55 -2.96 -61.14 43.19
C ALA A 55 -2.85 -62.62 42.86
N LEU A 56 -2.00 -62.98 41.90
CA LEU A 56 -1.28 -64.19 41.80
C LEU A 56 0.15 -63.88 41.33
N GLY A 57 1.08 -64.21 42.14
CA GLY A 57 2.50 -64.01 41.89
C GLY A 57 3.02 -64.79 40.69
N ALA A 58 3.60 -64.09 39.77
CA ALA A 58 4.57 -64.62 38.82
C ALA A 58 5.85 -63.81 38.98
N PHE A 59 6.91 -64.38 39.38
CA PHE A 59 8.26 -63.86 39.25
C PHE A 59 8.51 -63.67 37.76
N ALA A 60 8.20 -62.47 37.24
CA ALA A 60 8.68 -62.05 35.94
C ALA A 60 10.10 -61.57 36.15
N ILE A 61 11.07 -62.30 35.63
CA ILE A 61 12.39 -61.78 35.31
C ILE A 61 12.13 -60.56 34.41
N GLN A 62 12.30 -59.40 34.98
CA GLN A 62 12.20 -58.13 34.25
C GLN A 62 13.47 -58.04 33.39
N SER A 63 13.43 -58.63 32.17
CA SER A 63 14.41 -58.32 31.16
C SER A 63 14.18 -56.86 30.82
N SER A 64 15.05 -55.98 31.28
CA SER A 64 15.09 -54.57 30.86
C SER A 64 15.41 -54.52 29.36
N SER A 65 14.40 -54.57 28.53
CA SER A 65 14.54 -54.33 27.09
C SER A 65 14.78 -52.84 26.89
N HIS A 66 15.96 -52.48 26.47
CA HIS A 66 16.31 -51.12 26.17
C HIS A 66 15.55 -50.65 24.93
N ARG A 67 14.76 -49.56 25.04
CA ARG A 67 14.02 -48.98 23.93
C ARG A 67 14.91 -47.99 23.18
N LEU A 68 15.00 -48.21 21.87
CA LEU A 68 15.59 -47.21 20.97
C LEU A 68 14.61 -46.09 20.72
N GLN A 69 15.13 -44.87 20.66
CA GLN A 69 14.37 -43.65 20.28
C GLN A 69 15.06 -42.96 19.12
N VAL A 70 14.27 -42.36 18.24
CA VAL A 70 14.78 -41.52 17.14
C VAL A 70 14.59 -40.06 17.52
N GLU A 71 15.69 -39.34 17.69
CA GLU A 71 15.72 -37.91 17.87
C GLU A 71 15.75 -37.19 16.50
N GLY A 72 15.23 -35.95 16.45
CA GLY A 72 15.12 -35.18 15.21
C GLY A 72 13.81 -35.41 14.46
N LEU A 73 13.16 -36.55 14.67
CA LEU A 73 11.79 -36.81 14.24
C LEU A 73 10.85 -36.62 15.46
N SER A 74 10.72 -35.40 15.98
CA SER A 74 9.76 -35.10 17.04
C SER A 74 8.36 -35.64 16.69
N SER A 75 7.33 -35.43 17.48
CA SER A 75 5.95 -35.93 17.27
C SER A 75 5.33 -35.63 15.86
N LYS A 76 6.05 -34.90 15.00
CA LYS A 76 5.68 -34.63 13.63
C LYS A 76 6.20 -35.72 12.69
N SER A 77 5.27 -36.33 11.97
CA SER A 77 5.60 -37.29 10.90
C SER A 77 5.97 -36.60 9.58
N VAL A 78 5.96 -35.25 9.52
CA VAL A 78 6.26 -34.45 8.32
C VAL A 78 7.31 -33.39 8.65
N LEU A 79 8.40 -33.35 7.88
CA LEU A 79 9.51 -32.39 7.99
C LEU A 79 9.41 -31.35 6.88
N GLY A 80 9.24 -30.09 7.24
CA GLY A 80 9.23 -28.99 6.29
C GLY A 80 10.63 -28.43 5.98
N ARG A 81 10.70 -27.44 5.09
CA ARG A 81 11.95 -26.78 4.70
C ARG A 81 12.76 -26.25 5.89
N ALA A 82 12.10 -25.70 6.90
CA ALA A 82 12.75 -25.17 8.09
C ALA A 82 13.27 -26.28 9.02
N ASP A 83 12.63 -27.45 9.00
CA ASP A 83 13.01 -28.60 9.80
C ASP A 83 14.20 -29.31 9.16
N VAL A 84 14.16 -29.62 7.86
CA VAL A 84 15.23 -30.31 7.12
C VAL A 84 16.57 -29.59 7.24
N SER A 85 16.58 -28.26 7.26
CA SER A 85 17.81 -27.47 7.40
C SER A 85 18.44 -27.50 8.80
N LYS A 86 17.70 -27.96 9.82
CA LYS A 86 18.12 -27.97 11.25
C LYS A 86 18.14 -29.35 11.87
N THR A 87 17.54 -30.33 11.21
CA THR A 87 17.35 -31.68 11.78
C THR A 87 18.62 -32.50 11.63
N HIS A 88 19.21 -32.86 12.75
CA HIS A 88 20.18 -33.93 12.83
C HIS A 88 19.44 -35.16 13.36
N LEU A 89 19.29 -36.18 12.53
CA LEU A 89 18.71 -37.46 12.98
C LEU A 89 19.72 -38.18 13.86
N ALA A 90 19.28 -38.63 15.02
CA ALA A 90 20.08 -39.40 15.90
C ALA A 90 19.24 -40.54 16.52
N ILE A 91 19.93 -41.63 16.90
CA ILE A 91 19.32 -42.73 17.65
C ILE A 91 19.90 -42.69 19.05
N THR A 92 19.05 -42.84 20.05
CA THR A 92 19.40 -42.96 21.46
C THR A 92 18.80 -44.23 22.03
N ALA A 93 19.43 -44.78 23.07
CA ALA A 93 18.88 -45.90 23.86
C ALA A 93 18.53 -45.43 25.26
N GLU A 94 17.40 -45.88 25.78
CA GLU A 94 17.09 -45.75 27.20
C GLU A 94 18.12 -46.57 27.99
N ASP A 95 18.61 -46.03 29.12
CA ASP A 95 19.57 -46.68 30.03
C ASP A 95 21.00 -46.88 29.50
N GLY A 96 21.46 -46.16 28.49
CA GLY A 96 22.87 -46.11 28.07
C GLY A 96 23.41 -47.40 27.43
N ALA A 97 22.54 -48.11 26.70
CA ALA A 97 22.98 -49.30 25.95
C ALA A 97 23.96 -48.91 24.83
N ASP A 98 24.88 -49.84 24.52
CA ASP A 98 25.86 -49.62 23.44
C ASP A 98 25.18 -49.61 22.08
N LEU A 99 25.32 -48.50 21.36
CA LEU A 99 24.75 -48.28 20.05
C LEU A 99 25.71 -48.65 18.89
N ALA A 100 26.96 -49.06 19.20
CA ALA A 100 27.99 -49.31 18.19
C ALA A 100 27.68 -50.50 17.27
N GLU A 101 26.82 -51.43 17.73
CA GLU A 101 26.43 -52.63 16.95
C GLU A 101 25.10 -52.46 16.20
N LEU A 102 24.60 -51.24 16.06
CA LEU A 102 23.36 -50.97 15.29
C LEU A 102 23.65 -50.81 13.79
N GLU A 103 22.92 -51.54 12.98
CA GLU A 103 22.77 -51.24 11.54
C GLU A 103 21.64 -50.24 11.35
N VAL A 104 21.96 -49.11 10.73
CA VAL A 104 20.98 -48.06 10.47
C VAL A 104 20.77 -47.95 8.97
N LEU A 105 19.49 -48.07 8.55
CA LEU A 105 19.09 -47.96 7.16
C LEU A 105 18.15 -46.80 6.99
N LEU A 106 18.36 -46.02 5.93
CA LEU A 106 17.41 -45.02 5.45
C LEU A 106 16.92 -45.46 4.05
N ASP A 107 15.63 -45.69 3.91
CA ASP A 107 15.01 -46.22 2.69
C ASP A 107 15.65 -47.57 2.23
N GLY A 108 15.95 -48.40 3.20
CA GLY A 108 16.59 -49.70 2.97
C GLY A 108 18.07 -49.64 2.56
N LYS A 109 18.73 -48.48 2.64
CA LYS A 109 20.14 -48.30 2.32
C LYS A 109 20.93 -47.97 3.60
N PRO A 110 22.11 -48.59 3.82
CA PRO A 110 22.95 -48.26 4.95
C PRO A 110 23.34 -46.79 4.98
N VAL A 111 23.26 -46.17 6.16
CA VAL A 111 23.65 -44.78 6.41
C VAL A 111 24.89 -44.78 7.29
N HIS A 112 25.88 -43.95 6.92
CA HIS A 112 27.03 -43.73 7.81
C HIS A 112 26.57 -43.03 9.09
N THR A 113 27.04 -43.54 10.21
CA THR A 113 26.75 -43.00 11.54
C THR A 113 28.05 -42.80 12.32
N HIS A 114 28.06 -41.82 13.22
CA HIS A 114 29.12 -41.65 14.18
C HIS A 114 28.54 -41.48 15.59
N GLN A 115 29.23 -42.06 16.59
CA GLN A 115 28.78 -41.96 17.97
C GLN A 115 29.27 -40.66 18.62
N SER A 116 28.37 -39.97 19.31
CA SER A 116 28.67 -38.78 20.09
C SER A 116 27.97 -38.89 21.45
N GLY A 117 28.72 -39.34 22.46
CA GLY A 117 28.16 -39.64 23.77
C GLY A 117 27.19 -40.82 23.74
N ASP A 118 25.97 -40.61 24.20
CA ASP A 118 24.83 -41.54 24.20
C ASP A 118 23.99 -41.53 22.91
N ARG A 119 24.49 -40.85 21.86
CA ARG A 119 23.81 -40.68 20.59
C ARG A 119 24.57 -41.28 19.43
N LEU A 120 23.86 -41.94 18.53
CA LEU A 120 24.34 -42.37 17.24
C LEU A 120 23.79 -41.39 16.19
N ILE A 121 24.62 -40.44 15.75
CA ILE A 121 24.24 -39.40 14.81
C ILE A 121 24.34 -39.93 13.39
N LEU A 122 23.32 -39.68 12.55
CA LEU A 122 23.30 -40.08 11.17
C LEU A 122 23.96 -39.01 10.31
N ASP A 123 24.97 -39.40 9.52
CA ASP A 123 25.57 -38.56 8.48
C ASP A 123 24.64 -38.58 7.23
N THR A 124 23.47 -37.96 7.35
CA THR A 124 22.50 -37.98 6.26
C THR A 124 22.90 -37.01 5.16
N PRO A 125 22.97 -37.42 3.89
CA PRO A 125 22.91 -36.53 2.78
C PRO A 125 21.54 -35.84 2.76
N SER A 126 21.39 -34.73 2.02
CA SER A 126 20.13 -34.00 1.90
C SER A 126 18.95 -34.97 1.67
N LEU A 127 17.99 -34.97 2.59
CA LEU A 127 16.78 -35.80 2.47
C LEU A 127 15.99 -35.31 1.21
N ALA A 128 15.58 -36.28 0.38
CA ALA A 128 14.76 -36.00 -0.80
C ALA A 128 13.32 -35.67 -0.42
N GLU A 129 12.57 -35.13 -1.36
CA GLU A 129 11.11 -34.97 -1.19
C GLU A 129 10.41 -36.34 -1.17
N GLY A 130 9.43 -36.52 -0.28
CA GLY A 130 8.59 -37.70 -0.22
C GLY A 130 8.68 -38.48 1.07
N LYS A 131 8.21 -39.73 1.03
CA LYS A 131 8.20 -40.64 2.21
C LYS A 131 9.54 -41.30 2.40
N HIS A 132 9.99 -41.35 3.64
CA HIS A 132 11.19 -42.01 4.08
C HIS A 132 10.89 -42.99 5.19
N GLU A 133 11.72 -44.05 5.31
CA GLU A 133 11.71 -44.99 6.39
C GLU A 133 13.10 -45.11 6.98
N LEU A 134 13.23 -44.80 8.26
CA LEU A 134 14.44 -45.02 9.06
C LEU A 134 14.27 -46.28 9.90
N THR A 135 15.16 -47.26 9.72
CA THR A 135 15.21 -48.47 10.51
C THR A 135 16.55 -48.58 11.22
N ALA A 136 16.54 -49.03 12.45
CA ALA A 136 17.77 -49.39 13.18
C ALA A 136 17.56 -50.72 13.89
N ALA A 137 18.45 -51.66 13.64
CA ALA A 137 18.41 -53.01 14.19
C ALA A 137 19.80 -53.44 14.63
N PRO A 138 19.93 -54.26 15.67
CA PRO A 138 21.23 -54.78 16.12
C PRO A 138 21.81 -55.79 15.11
N GLN A 139 23.12 -55.68 14.86
CA GLN A 139 23.88 -56.64 14.06
C GLN A 139 24.27 -57.82 14.93
N GLY A 140 23.46 -58.89 15.00
CA GLY A 140 23.81 -60.14 15.71
C GLY A 140 22.71 -60.64 16.65
N GLY A 141 22.67 -61.94 16.87
CA GLY A 141 21.54 -62.66 17.47
C GLY A 141 21.40 -62.64 18.99
N LEU A 142 22.12 -61.83 19.78
CA LEU A 142 22.08 -61.79 21.25
C LEU A 142 22.02 -60.35 21.82
N SER A 143 21.44 -59.41 21.10
CA SER A 143 21.29 -58.04 21.60
C SER A 143 19.99 -57.86 22.38
N PHE A 144 20.05 -57.13 23.51
CA PHE A 144 18.86 -56.70 24.26
C PHE A 144 18.15 -55.48 23.66
N LEU A 145 18.66 -54.96 22.52
CA LEU A 145 18.07 -53.89 21.75
C LEU A 145 16.99 -54.43 20.80
N HIS A 146 15.89 -53.74 20.71
CA HIS A 146 14.84 -54.06 19.75
C HIS A 146 14.95 -53.17 18.51
N GLU A 147 14.64 -53.74 17.35
CA GLU A 147 14.51 -52.98 16.11
C GLU A 147 13.53 -51.81 16.28
N ILE A 148 13.89 -50.64 15.73
CA ILE A 148 13.01 -49.49 15.60
C ILE A 148 12.84 -49.14 14.13
N SER A 149 11.58 -48.93 13.71
CA SER A 149 11.25 -48.32 12.41
C SER A 149 10.45 -47.06 12.65
N ARG A 150 10.80 -46.02 11.89
CA ARG A 150 10.07 -44.73 11.85
C ARG A 150 9.87 -44.29 10.41
N THR A 151 8.63 -44.11 10.03
CA THR A 151 8.27 -43.48 8.75
C THR A 151 8.03 -42.00 8.96
N PHE A 152 8.54 -41.20 8.04
CA PHE A 152 8.33 -39.76 8.01
C PHE A 152 8.25 -39.28 6.56
N THR A 153 7.75 -38.05 6.35
CA THR A 153 7.65 -37.43 5.04
C THR A 153 8.48 -36.14 5.04
N VAL A 154 9.24 -35.93 4.01
CA VAL A 154 9.91 -34.65 3.73
C VAL A 154 9.06 -33.91 2.73
N ASP A 155 8.64 -32.71 3.07
CA ASP A 155 7.87 -31.81 2.22
C ASP A 155 8.39 -30.39 2.37
N THR A 156 9.20 -29.95 1.41
CA THR A 156 9.77 -28.60 1.36
C THR A 156 9.07 -27.69 0.35
N ILE A 157 7.99 -28.19 -0.28
CA ILE A 157 7.27 -27.50 -1.33
C ILE A 157 6.09 -26.75 -0.70
N ALA A 158 6.14 -25.42 -0.78
CA ALA A 158 5.03 -24.59 -0.28
C ALA A 158 3.77 -24.72 -1.16
N PRO A 159 2.58 -24.57 -0.58
CA PRO A 159 1.31 -24.63 -1.29
C PRO A 159 1.24 -23.63 -2.46
N LYS A 160 0.63 -24.01 -3.58
CA LYS A 160 0.35 -23.09 -4.69
C LYS A 160 -0.94 -22.34 -4.42
N LEU A 161 -0.83 -21.03 -4.28
CA LEU A 161 -1.95 -20.14 -3.99
C LEU A 161 -2.30 -19.30 -5.23
N ARG A 162 -3.59 -19.29 -5.61
CA ARG A 162 -4.11 -18.48 -6.71
C ARG A 162 -5.32 -17.69 -6.21
N LEU A 163 -5.25 -16.36 -6.31
CA LEU A 163 -6.35 -15.49 -5.94
C LEU A 163 -7.23 -15.16 -7.14
N SER A 164 -8.54 -15.11 -6.91
CA SER A 164 -9.51 -14.57 -7.87
C SER A 164 -9.50 -13.04 -7.79
N PRO A 165 -9.74 -12.31 -8.90
CA PRO A 165 -9.88 -10.86 -8.87
C PRO A 165 -10.98 -10.45 -7.90
N ALA A 166 -10.63 -9.66 -6.89
CA ALA A 166 -11.55 -9.16 -5.90
C ALA A 166 -12.02 -7.75 -6.29
N LYS A 167 -13.35 -7.51 -6.29
CA LYS A 167 -13.94 -6.22 -6.66
C LYS A 167 -14.78 -5.68 -5.52
N ALA A 168 -14.50 -4.44 -5.13
CA ALA A 168 -15.36 -3.65 -4.25
C ALA A 168 -16.27 -2.73 -5.09
N THR A 169 -17.41 -2.33 -4.58
CA THR A 169 -18.31 -1.37 -5.27
C THR A 169 -17.81 0.06 -5.17
N LYS A 170 -17.08 0.38 -4.08
CA LYS A 170 -16.38 1.64 -3.82
C LYS A 170 -15.20 1.34 -2.86
N PRO A 171 -14.24 2.24 -2.69
CA PRO A 171 -13.16 2.06 -1.71
C PRO A 171 -13.73 1.78 -0.32
N GLY A 172 -13.11 0.87 0.43
CA GLY A 172 -13.55 0.48 1.77
C GLY A 172 -14.87 -0.29 1.87
N ALA A 173 -15.62 -0.48 0.76
CA ALA A 173 -16.87 -1.24 0.78
C ALA A 173 -16.62 -2.74 1.06
N PRO A 174 -17.61 -3.44 1.65
CA PRO A 174 -17.54 -4.87 1.83
C PRO A 174 -17.23 -5.59 0.52
N MET A 175 -16.32 -6.57 0.59
CA MET A 175 -15.93 -7.36 -0.58
C MET A 175 -15.66 -8.82 -0.21
N THR A 176 -15.71 -9.70 -1.18
CA THR A 176 -15.34 -11.11 -1.02
C THR A 176 -13.97 -11.36 -1.64
N VAL A 177 -13.05 -11.87 -0.84
CA VAL A 177 -11.77 -12.41 -1.30
C VAL A 177 -11.93 -13.92 -1.45
N SER A 178 -11.57 -14.45 -2.60
CA SER A 178 -11.65 -15.87 -2.91
C SER A 178 -10.43 -16.33 -3.70
N GLY A 179 -10.21 -17.63 -3.70
CA GLY A 179 -9.10 -18.23 -4.42
C GLY A 179 -9.14 -19.74 -4.38
N ARG A 180 -8.05 -20.32 -4.86
CA ARG A 180 -7.82 -21.76 -4.84
C ARG A 180 -6.40 -22.01 -4.35
N VAL A 181 -6.26 -23.03 -3.50
CA VAL A 181 -4.96 -23.56 -3.06
C VAL A 181 -4.80 -24.98 -3.57
N GLU A 182 -3.59 -25.34 -3.99
CA GLU A 182 -3.22 -26.66 -4.46
C GLU A 182 -2.01 -27.13 -3.66
N ASP A 183 -2.10 -28.34 -3.09
CA ASP A 183 -1.04 -28.99 -2.34
C ASP A 183 -1.27 -30.51 -2.31
N ALA A 184 -0.24 -31.28 -1.95
CA ALA A 184 -0.34 -32.74 -1.79
C ALA A 184 -1.01 -33.14 -0.47
N GLY A 185 -0.95 -32.26 0.57
CA GLY A 185 -1.46 -32.47 1.92
C GLY A 185 -2.59 -31.53 2.29
N GLN A 186 -2.90 -31.49 3.58
CA GLN A 186 -3.88 -30.52 4.10
C GLN A 186 -3.27 -29.14 4.21
N VAL A 187 -4.03 -28.14 3.79
CA VAL A 187 -3.60 -26.74 3.82
C VAL A 187 -4.51 -25.90 4.71
N LYS A 188 -3.92 -25.07 5.54
CA LYS A 188 -4.61 -24.02 6.29
C LYS A 188 -4.48 -22.71 5.53
N VAL A 189 -5.60 -22.06 5.25
CA VAL A 189 -5.64 -20.74 4.60
C VAL A 189 -6.12 -19.70 5.59
N SER A 190 -5.48 -18.53 5.58
CA SER A 190 -5.97 -17.35 6.29
C SER A 190 -6.10 -16.15 5.35
N ILE A 191 -7.11 -15.32 5.56
CA ILE A 191 -7.36 -14.07 4.84
C ILE A 191 -7.42 -12.94 5.85
N ALA A 192 -6.58 -11.92 5.69
CA ALA A 192 -6.43 -10.82 6.64
C ALA A 192 -6.26 -11.34 8.09
N GLY A 193 -5.33 -12.29 8.28
CA GLY A 193 -5.00 -12.89 9.57
C GLY A 193 -6.04 -13.85 10.17
N ALA A 194 -7.23 -14.02 9.56
CA ALA A 194 -8.23 -14.93 10.11
C ALA A 194 -8.36 -16.20 9.26
N PRO A 195 -8.46 -17.39 9.91
CA PRO A 195 -8.58 -18.67 9.23
C PRO A 195 -9.87 -18.77 8.42
N VAL A 196 -9.80 -19.46 7.28
CA VAL A 196 -10.94 -19.75 6.42
C VAL A 196 -11.00 -21.23 6.09
N ALA A 197 -12.23 -21.75 5.90
CA ALA A 197 -12.43 -23.12 5.45
C ALA A 197 -11.97 -23.27 4.00
N VAL A 198 -11.29 -24.40 3.72
CA VAL A 198 -10.89 -24.81 2.37
C VAL A 198 -11.79 -25.97 1.95
N GLY A 199 -12.42 -25.84 0.80
CA GLY A 199 -13.23 -26.89 0.20
C GLY A 199 -12.41 -28.09 -0.29
N ASN A 200 -13.06 -29.21 -0.53
CA ASN A 200 -12.39 -30.43 -1.04
C ASN A 200 -11.72 -30.23 -2.40
N ASP A 201 -12.15 -29.24 -3.15
CA ASP A 201 -11.57 -28.82 -4.43
C ASP A 201 -10.49 -27.75 -4.28
N GLY A 202 -10.09 -27.41 -3.06
CA GLY A 202 -9.10 -26.40 -2.75
C GLY A 202 -9.63 -24.95 -2.79
N THR A 203 -10.92 -24.73 -3.05
CA THR A 203 -11.48 -23.37 -3.08
C THR A 203 -11.68 -22.82 -1.66
N PHE A 204 -11.51 -21.52 -1.53
CA PHE A 204 -11.77 -20.79 -0.29
C PHE A 204 -12.34 -19.41 -0.58
N SER A 205 -13.09 -18.86 0.38
CA SER A 205 -13.59 -17.48 0.29
C SER A 205 -13.90 -16.90 1.66
N ARG A 206 -13.78 -15.57 1.76
CA ARG A 206 -14.17 -14.80 2.94
C ARG A 206 -14.70 -13.44 2.55
N ARG A 207 -15.84 -13.05 3.12
CA ARG A 207 -16.37 -11.70 3.05
C ARG A 207 -15.68 -10.84 4.12
N LEU A 208 -15.18 -9.69 3.70
CA LEU A 208 -14.60 -8.65 4.56
C LEU A 208 -15.54 -7.45 4.55
N GLU A 209 -16.03 -7.05 5.73
CA GLU A 209 -16.93 -5.89 5.86
C GLU A 209 -16.17 -4.57 5.79
N LYS A 210 -14.92 -4.56 6.25
CA LYS A 210 -13.99 -3.43 6.17
C LYS A 210 -12.65 -3.96 5.66
N PRO A 211 -12.49 -4.09 4.33
CA PRO A 211 -11.26 -4.62 3.77
C PRO A 211 -10.11 -3.62 3.96
N PRO A 212 -8.93 -4.09 4.44
CA PRO A 212 -7.74 -3.25 4.39
C PRO A 212 -7.32 -3.01 2.94
N ALA A 213 -6.55 -1.97 2.70
CA ALA A 213 -6.07 -1.60 1.36
C ALA A 213 -5.31 -2.75 0.67
N ARG A 214 -4.52 -3.48 1.45
CA ARG A 214 -3.78 -4.68 1.03
C ARG A 214 -4.21 -5.85 1.90
N ILE A 215 -4.76 -6.86 1.28
CA ILE A 215 -5.31 -8.02 1.96
C ILE A 215 -4.30 -9.17 1.82
N GLU A 216 -3.64 -9.52 2.91
CA GLU A 216 -2.76 -10.68 2.91
C GLU A 216 -3.59 -11.97 2.95
N VAL A 217 -3.22 -12.91 2.08
CA VAL A 217 -3.72 -14.28 2.06
C VAL A 217 -2.54 -15.22 2.24
N THR A 218 -2.61 -16.05 3.26
CA THR A 218 -1.54 -16.98 3.61
C THR A 218 -2.05 -18.41 3.49
N ALA A 219 -1.29 -19.28 2.85
CA ALA A 219 -1.51 -20.72 2.81
C ALA A 219 -0.34 -21.43 3.50
N THR A 220 -0.64 -22.34 4.43
CA THR A 220 0.34 -23.10 5.19
C THR A 220 -0.02 -24.57 5.15
N ASP A 221 0.89 -25.44 4.71
CA ASP A 221 0.74 -26.89 4.71
C ASP A 221 0.99 -27.53 6.09
N GLU A 222 0.90 -28.87 6.15
CA GLU A 222 1.18 -29.63 7.37
C GLU A 222 2.67 -29.60 7.77
N ALA A 223 3.55 -29.44 6.79
CA ALA A 223 5.00 -29.34 6.99
C ALA A 223 5.42 -27.95 7.51
N GLY A 224 4.53 -26.96 7.46
CA GLY A 224 4.79 -25.59 7.88
C GLY A 224 5.39 -24.72 6.78
N ASN A 225 5.42 -25.16 5.52
CA ASN A 225 5.80 -24.30 4.41
C ASN A 225 4.68 -23.30 4.10
N VAL A 226 5.07 -22.06 3.76
CA VAL A 226 4.12 -20.95 3.69
C VAL A 226 4.23 -20.24 2.35
N THR A 227 3.08 -20.06 1.70
CA THR A 227 2.91 -19.13 0.58
C THR A 227 2.10 -17.92 1.04
N ARG A 228 2.53 -16.72 0.63
CA ARG A 228 1.84 -15.45 0.88
C ARG A 228 1.56 -14.74 -0.43
N GLU A 229 0.30 -14.38 -0.60
CA GLU A 229 -0.18 -13.61 -1.74
C GLU A 229 -0.96 -12.39 -1.23
N HIS A 230 -1.13 -11.39 -2.06
CA HIS A 230 -1.87 -10.19 -1.70
C HIS A 230 -2.97 -9.91 -2.71
N ALA A 231 -4.18 -9.70 -2.20
CA ALA A 231 -5.28 -9.14 -2.96
C ALA A 231 -5.37 -7.63 -2.71
N ASN A 232 -5.51 -6.85 -3.77
CA ASN A 232 -5.82 -5.43 -3.67
C ASN A 232 -7.34 -5.24 -3.70
N ALA A 233 -7.86 -4.38 -2.83
CA ALA A 233 -9.25 -3.96 -2.89
C ALA A 233 -9.39 -2.91 -4.01
N VAL A 234 -9.76 -3.36 -5.20
CA VAL A 234 -9.96 -2.48 -6.36
C VAL A 234 -11.43 -2.09 -6.45
N ALA A 235 -11.68 -0.79 -6.50
CA ALA A 235 -13.01 -0.24 -6.75
C ALA A 235 -13.01 0.47 -8.12
N PRO A 236 -14.11 0.39 -8.91
CA PRO A 236 -14.21 1.14 -10.15
C PRO A 236 -14.12 2.63 -9.87
N TYR A 237 -13.22 3.33 -10.56
CA TYR A 237 -13.17 4.79 -10.48
C TYR A 237 -14.32 5.38 -11.31
N PRO A 238 -15.14 6.28 -10.75
CA PRO A 238 -16.28 6.84 -11.45
C PRO A 238 -15.84 7.78 -12.57
N LEU A 239 -16.69 7.94 -13.59
CA LEU A 239 -16.50 8.98 -14.61
C LEU A 239 -16.34 10.33 -13.92
N THR A 240 -15.20 10.98 -14.13
CA THR A 240 -14.85 12.24 -13.48
C THR A 240 -14.32 13.24 -14.49
N ARG A 241 -15.01 14.37 -14.62
CA ARG A 241 -14.56 15.55 -15.35
C ARG A 241 -14.50 16.69 -14.36
N ALA A 242 -13.29 17.12 -14.03
CA ALA A 242 -13.07 18.12 -13.00
C ALA A 242 -12.38 19.38 -13.55
N ALA A 243 -12.59 20.49 -12.87
CA ALA A 243 -11.84 21.72 -13.02
C ALA A 243 -11.14 22.06 -11.71
N HIS A 244 -9.90 22.55 -11.81
CA HIS A 244 -9.11 23.01 -10.67
C HIS A 244 -9.62 24.34 -10.14
N LEU A 245 -9.64 24.49 -8.83
CA LEU A 245 -9.94 25.73 -8.14
C LEU A 245 -9.07 25.86 -6.90
N THR A 246 -8.27 26.93 -6.82
CA THR A 246 -7.44 27.17 -5.64
C THR A 246 -8.29 27.52 -4.41
N ALA A 247 -7.73 27.33 -3.20
CA ALA A 247 -8.38 27.78 -1.96
C ALA A 247 -8.71 29.27 -1.96
N ILE A 248 -7.83 30.10 -2.52
CA ILE A 248 -8.07 31.54 -2.70
C ILE A 248 -9.16 31.78 -3.75
N GLY A 249 -9.12 31.06 -4.87
CA GLY A 249 -10.16 31.14 -5.92
C GLY A 249 -11.55 30.79 -5.39
N TRP A 250 -11.66 29.79 -4.49
CA TRP A 250 -12.93 29.47 -3.84
C TRP A 250 -13.48 30.66 -3.02
N SER A 251 -12.63 31.42 -2.36
CA SER A 251 -13.05 32.57 -1.53
C SER A 251 -13.54 33.77 -2.35
N SER A 252 -13.23 33.82 -3.65
CA SER A 252 -13.70 34.87 -4.60
C SER A 252 -14.90 34.38 -5.40
N SER A 253 -16.03 35.07 -5.31
CA SER A 253 -17.20 34.78 -6.14
C SER A 253 -16.91 34.94 -7.63
N GLU A 254 -16.07 35.90 -8.00
CA GLU A 254 -15.71 36.17 -9.39
C GLU A 254 -14.96 34.98 -10.03
N VAL A 255 -14.18 34.26 -9.24
CA VAL A 255 -13.40 33.07 -9.68
C VAL A 255 -14.22 31.80 -9.52
N ARG A 256 -14.89 31.64 -8.38
CA ARG A 256 -15.65 30.44 -8.02
C ARG A 256 -16.91 30.26 -8.87
N ASP A 257 -17.74 31.30 -9.01
CA ASP A 257 -19.09 31.16 -9.55
C ASP A 257 -19.10 30.69 -11.02
N PRO A 258 -18.18 31.10 -11.92
CA PRO A 258 -18.03 30.50 -13.25
C PRO A 258 -17.78 29.00 -13.22
N VAL A 259 -16.93 28.49 -12.28
CA VAL A 259 -16.68 27.06 -12.15
C VAL A 259 -17.92 26.31 -11.64
N LEU A 260 -18.66 26.91 -10.69
CA LEU A 260 -19.93 26.34 -10.23
C LEU A 260 -20.99 26.37 -11.36
N GLN A 261 -20.91 27.30 -12.28
CA GLN A 261 -21.81 27.31 -13.45
C GLN A 261 -21.53 26.12 -14.37
N LEU A 262 -20.27 25.75 -14.60
CA LEU A 262 -19.93 24.54 -15.37
C LEU A 262 -20.52 23.26 -14.73
N VAL A 263 -20.59 23.19 -13.39
CA VAL A 263 -21.24 22.08 -12.68
C VAL A 263 -22.76 22.10 -12.94
N LYS A 264 -23.42 23.26 -12.80
CA LYS A 264 -24.87 23.42 -13.05
C LYS A 264 -25.26 23.04 -14.47
N ASP A 265 -24.44 23.42 -15.44
CA ASP A 265 -24.64 23.14 -16.86
C ASP A 265 -24.20 21.70 -17.24
N LYS A 266 -23.81 20.89 -16.25
CA LYS A 266 -23.34 19.51 -16.43
C LYS A 266 -22.19 19.40 -17.45
N LYS A 267 -21.32 20.38 -17.50
CA LYS A 267 -20.07 20.34 -18.27
C LYS A 267 -18.99 19.58 -17.55
N ILE A 268 -18.97 19.72 -16.24
CA ILE A 268 -18.13 18.98 -15.30
C ILE A 268 -19.00 18.37 -14.20
N ASN A 269 -18.49 17.33 -13.54
CA ASN A 269 -19.15 16.66 -12.42
C ASN A 269 -18.24 16.53 -11.17
N ALA A 270 -17.15 17.25 -11.18
CA ALA A 270 -16.25 17.33 -10.02
C ALA A 270 -15.56 18.70 -10.02
N VAL A 271 -15.19 19.16 -8.82
CA VAL A 271 -14.28 20.28 -8.61
C VAL A 271 -13.08 19.76 -7.84
N GLU A 272 -11.90 20.05 -8.35
CA GLU A 272 -10.67 19.79 -7.62
C GLU A 272 -10.28 21.08 -6.89
N LEU A 273 -10.11 20.97 -5.57
CA LEU A 273 -9.90 22.10 -4.66
C LEU A 273 -8.62 21.88 -3.83
N ASP A 274 -7.80 22.92 -3.70
CA ASP A 274 -6.60 22.86 -2.87
C ASP A 274 -6.95 22.70 -1.39
N ILE A 275 -6.49 21.59 -0.79
CA ILE A 275 -6.35 21.38 0.65
C ILE A 275 -5.05 22.05 1.12
N LYS A 276 -3.94 21.75 0.43
CA LYS A 276 -2.62 22.35 0.64
C LYS A 276 -2.00 22.67 -0.72
N ASP A 277 -1.66 23.94 -0.93
CA ASP A 277 -1.13 24.47 -2.18
C ASP A 277 0.41 24.39 -2.29
N GLU A 278 0.96 24.92 -3.39
CA GLU A 278 2.40 24.95 -3.69
C GLU A 278 3.22 25.83 -2.73
N ASN A 279 2.58 26.73 -2.00
CA ASN A 279 3.22 27.56 -0.97
C ASN A 279 3.24 26.88 0.39
N GLY A 280 2.61 25.69 0.53
CA GLY A 280 2.42 24.98 1.78
C GLY A 280 1.24 25.52 2.60
N GLU A 281 0.38 26.38 2.03
CA GLU A 281 -0.80 26.92 2.70
C GLU A 281 -1.93 25.90 2.75
N VAL A 282 -2.49 25.67 3.94
CA VAL A 282 -3.69 24.83 4.13
C VAL A 282 -4.92 25.70 4.09
N GLY A 283 -5.83 25.43 3.13
CA GLY A 283 -6.92 26.29 2.73
C GLY A 283 -8.07 26.39 3.74
N TYR A 284 -8.28 25.41 4.61
CA TYR A 284 -9.35 25.40 5.62
C TYR A 284 -8.80 25.36 7.04
N ASP A 285 -9.66 25.46 8.04
CA ASP A 285 -9.31 25.41 9.48
C ASP A 285 -8.96 23.98 9.90
N SER A 286 -7.78 23.51 9.47
CA SER A 286 -7.29 22.16 9.78
C SER A 286 -6.97 21.99 11.25
N SER A 287 -7.31 20.82 11.80
CA SER A 287 -6.96 20.42 13.16
C SER A 287 -5.61 19.70 13.24
N VAL A 288 -4.94 19.46 12.10
CA VAL A 288 -3.65 18.76 12.05
C VAL A 288 -2.60 19.55 12.84
N PRO A 289 -2.00 18.97 13.91
CA PRO A 289 -1.14 19.71 14.81
C PRO A 289 0.03 20.40 14.13
N MET A 290 0.72 19.70 13.20
CA MET A 290 1.86 20.26 12.47
C MET A 290 1.44 21.44 11.58
N ALA A 291 0.27 21.38 10.91
CA ALA A 291 -0.22 22.50 10.10
C ALA A 291 -0.40 23.79 10.93
N ARG A 292 -0.89 23.64 12.16
CA ARG A 292 -1.05 24.76 13.10
C ARG A 292 0.28 25.25 13.66
N GLU A 293 1.14 24.33 14.06
CA GLU A 293 2.47 24.63 14.63
C GLU A 293 3.32 25.47 13.68
N ILE A 294 3.35 25.10 12.39
CA ILE A 294 4.16 25.78 11.38
C ILE A 294 3.46 27.01 10.76
N GLY A 295 2.23 27.31 11.16
CA GLY A 295 1.45 28.45 10.64
C GLY A 295 0.93 28.26 9.20
N ALA A 296 0.77 27.00 8.76
CA ALA A 296 0.29 26.69 7.41
C ALA A 296 -1.22 26.95 7.23
N VAL A 297 -2.03 26.91 8.30
CA VAL A 297 -3.48 27.08 8.24
C VAL A 297 -3.86 28.52 7.91
N LYS A 298 -4.57 28.72 6.78
CA LYS A 298 -5.00 30.04 6.30
C LYS A 298 -6.50 30.29 6.38
N ASN A 299 -7.30 29.24 6.60
CA ASN A 299 -8.76 29.33 6.77
C ASN A 299 -9.45 30.16 5.67
N ARG A 300 -9.14 29.85 4.39
CA ARG A 300 -9.71 30.52 3.21
C ARG A 300 -11.15 30.12 2.95
N TYR A 301 -11.52 28.88 3.34
CA TYR A 301 -12.87 28.34 3.15
C TYR A 301 -13.28 27.42 4.31
N ASP A 302 -14.58 27.27 4.49
CA ASP A 302 -15.19 26.29 5.38
C ASP A 302 -15.38 24.98 4.61
N ALA A 303 -14.62 23.95 4.98
CA ALA A 303 -14.60 22.67 4.25
C ALA A 303 -15.98 21.99 4.21
N HIS A 304 -16.75 22.02 5.31
CA HIS A 304 -18.09 21.43 5.34
C HIS A 304 -19.03 22.13 4.37
N LYS A 305 -19.04 23.48 4.37
CA LYS A 305 -19.90 24.26 3.46
C LYS A 305 -19.54 24.05 1.99
N VAL A 306 -18.24 23.92 1.69
CA VAL A 306 -17.77 23.61 0.33
C VAL A 306 -18.31 22.26 -0.12
N ILE A 307 -18.10 21.25 0.68
CA ILE A 307 -18.50 19.87 0.39
C ILE A 307 -20.02 19.78 0.25
N ASP A 308 -20.78 20.34 1.19
CA ASP A 308 -22.25 20.37 1.14
C ASP A 308 -22.77 21.11 -0.11
N THR A 309 -22.11 22.22 -0.48
CA THR A 309 -22.47 22.98 -1.70
C THR A 309 -22.29 22.14 -2.95
N LEU A 310 -21.11 21.54 -3.13
CA LEU A 310 -20.79 20.76 -4.33
C LEU A 310 -21.59 19.47 -4.39
N HIS A 311 -21.72 18.74 -3.27
CA HIS A 311 -22.57 17.55 -3.19
C HIS A 311 -24.04 17.88 -3.45
N GLY A 312 -24.56 19.02 -2.93
CA GLY A 312 -25.90 19.51 -3.22
C GLY A 312 -26.15 19.82 -4.70
N MET A 313 -25.09 20.10 -5.45
CA MET A 313 -25.12 20.28 -6.91
C MET A 313 -24.91 18.95 -7.68
N GLY A 314 -24.66 17.85 -6.98
CA GLY A 314 -24.35 16.55 -7.57
C GLY A 314 -22.90 16.42 -8.07
N ALA A 315 -22.01 17.31 -7.66
CA ALA A 315 -20.59 17.26 -8.00
C ALA A 315 -19.77 16.58 -6.92
N ARG A 316 -18.71 15.85 -7.33
CA ARG A 316 -17.69 15.31 -6.44
C ARG A 316 -16.67 16.37 -6.06
N VAL A 317 -16.03 16.20 -4.92
CA VAL A 317 -14.99 17.10 -4.42
C VAL A 317 -13.66 16.35 -4.33
N ILE A 318 -12.71 16.75 -5.17
CA ILE A 318 -11.35 16.21 -5.17
C ILE A 318 -10.48 17.15 -4.35
N GLY A 319 -9.89 16.66 -3.27
CA GLY A 319 -9.00 17.46 -2.44
C GLY A 319 -7.54 17.29 -2.86
N ARG A 320 -6.92 18.34 -3.38
CA ARG A 320 -5.52 18.34 -3.81
C ARG A 320 -4.60 18.69 -2.65
N ILE A 321 -3.55 17.89 -2.46
CA ILE A 321 -2.49 18.12 -1.49
C ILE A 321 -1.14 18.13 -2.22
N VAL A 322 -0.50 19.28 -2.26
CA VAL A 322 0.89 19.41 -2.70
C VAL A 322 1.79 18.83 -1.61
N ALA A 323 2.41 17.66 -1.88
CA ALA A 323 3.02 16.86 -0.82
C ALA A 323 4.41 17.38 -0.39
N PHE A 324 5.39 17.32 -1.28
CA PHE A 324 6.80 17.52 -0.92
C PHE A 324 7.40 18.89 -1.38
N ARG A 325 6.67 19.64 -2.16
CA ARG A 325 6.96 21.08 -2.33
C ARG A 325 6.20 21.83 -1.23
N ASP A 326 6.89 22.19 -0.16
CA ASP A 326 6.28 22.81 1.02
C ASP A 326 7.27 23.79 1.68
N PRO A 327 7.34 25.03 1.19
CA PRO A 327 8.26 26.02 1.73
C PRO A 327 7.94 26.42 3.19
N ILE A 328 6.68 26.35 3.62
CA ILE A 328 6.32 26.65 5.03
C ILE A 328 6.92 25.60 5.96
N LEU A 329 6.71 24.31 5.68
CA LEU A 329 7.29 23.24 6.48
C LEU A 329 8.80 23.22 6.40
N ALA A 330 9.38 23.46 5.21
CA ALA A 330 10.81 23.48 5.02
C ALA A 330 11.47 24.59 5.85
N GLN A 331 10.98 25.84 5.79
CA GLN A 331 11.50 26.97 6.56
C GLN A 331 11.33 26.74 8.05
N ALA A 332 10.15 26.29 8.50
CA ALA A 332 9.90 25.99 9.91
C ALA A 332 10.85 24.90 10.43
N SER A 333 11.07 23.84 9.63
CA SER A 333 11.98 22.74 9.99
C SER A 333 13.42 23.24 10.14
N HIS A 334 13.88 24.06 9.20
CA HIS A 334 15.23 24.65 9.25
C HIS A 334 15.43 25.54 10.49
N HIS A 335 14.48 26.43 10.78
CA HIS A 335 14.52 27.27 11.99
C HIS A 335 14.50 26.46 13.29
N GLN A 336 13.91 25.26 13.28
CA GLN A 336 13.87 24.34 14.42
C GLN A 336 15.12 23.43 14.49
N GLY A 337 16.06 23.52 13.56
CA GLY A 337 17.22 22.62 13.47
C GLY A 337 16.86 21.18 13.09
N LYS A 338 15.72 20.97 12.42
CA LYS A 338 15.22 19.65 11.97
C LYS A 338 15.52 19.44 10.48
N ASP A 339 16.78 19.61 10.09
CA ASP A 339 17.18 19.55 8.68
C ASP A 339 17.05 18.16 8.05
N ASN A 340 16.83 17.09 8.83
CA ASN A 340 16.43 15.78 8.32
C ASN A 340 15.11 15.81 7.53
N ARG A 341 14.23 16.80 7.79
CA ARG A 341 12.99 16.99 7.04
C ARG A 341 13.17 17.70 5.69
N LEU A 342 14.39 18.12 5.38
CA LEU A 342 14.72 18.88 4.16
C LEU A 342 15.39 17.99 3.12
N VAL A 343 15.26 18.39 1.87
CA VAL A 343 16.19 17.95 0.83
C VAL A 343 17.49 18.74 1.03
N LEU A 344 18.62 18.04 1.13
CA LEU A 344 19.92 18.63 1.37
C LEU A 344 20.83 18.50 0.15
N ALA A 345 21.79 19.39 0.04
CA ALA A 345 22.95 19.25 -0.83
C ALA A 345 23.96 18.23 -0.24
N PRO A 346 24.96 17.74 -1.01
CA PRO A 346 25.95 16.77 -0.52
C PRO A 346 26.76 17.24 0.69
N ASP A 347 26.99 18.54 0.83
CA ASP A 347 27.67 19.16 1.96
C ASP A 347 26.82 19.29 3.23
N GLY A 348 25.54 18.93 3.16
CA GLY A 348 24.58 18.99 4.25
C GLY A 348 23.84 20.31 4.37
N SER A 349 24.09 21.29 3.52
CA SER A 349 23.30 22.53 3.45
C SER A 349 21.91 22.25 2.84
N PRO A 350 20.89 23.10 3.11
CA PRO A 350 19.63 23.02 2.40
C PRO A 350 19.83 23.10 0.88
N TYR A 351 19.16 22.20 0.14
CA TYR A 351 19.24 22.21 -1.31
C TYR A 351 18.67 23.49 -1.90
N ASP A 352 19.42 24.11 -2.83
CA ASP A 352 18.91 25.21 -3.63
C ASP A 352 17.96 24.67 -4.70
N GLY A 353 16.67 24.94 -4.53
CA GLY A 353 15.61 24.53 -5.45
C GLY A 353 15.61 25.26 -6.80
N GLY A 354 16.65 26.05 -7.11
CA GLY A 354 16.71 26.84 -8.33
C GLY A 354 15.55 27.85 -8.40
N HIS A 355 14.73 27.78 -9.45
CA HIS A 355 13.57 28.68 -9.60
C HIS A 355 12.50 28.50 -8.51
N TYR A 356 12.47 27.38 -7.82
CA TYR A 356 11.60 27.17 -6.65
C TYR A 356 12.11 27.87 -5.39
N GLY A 357 13.38 28.28 -5.40
CA GLY A 357 14.08 28.87 -4.26
C GLY A 357 14.59 27.84 -3.25
N THR A 358 15.48 28.31 -2.38
CA THR A 358 16.00 27.52 -1.25
C THR A 358 14.88 27.25 -0.24
N LEU A 359 14.92 26.10 0.44
CA LEU A 359 13.88 25.67 1.41
C LEU A 359 12.48 25.56 0.82
N SER A 360 12.36 25.10 -0.43
CA SER A 360 11.08 24.88 -1.09
C SER A 360 10.64 23.43 -1.14
N PHE A 361 11.54 22.49 -0.88
CA PHE A 361 11.23 21.05 -0.88
C PHE A 361 11.54 20.39 0.46
N THR A 362 10.61 19.55 0.89
CA THR A 362 10.75 18.68 2.06
C THR A 362 11.16 17.26 1.64
N ASN A 363 11.74 16.53 2.58
CA ASN A 363 12.27 15.19 2.38
C ASN A 363 11.17 14.12 2.46
N PHE A 364 10.84 13.49 1.35
CA PHE A 364 9.84 12.42 1.25
C PHE A 364 10.22 11.15 2.02
N ALA A 365 11.48 10.98 2.42
CA ALA A 365 11.96 9.86 3.22
C ALA A 365 11.77 10.07 4.73
N ASP A 366 11.56 11.31 5.15
CA ASP A 366 11.37 11.65 6.56
C ASP A 366 9.96 11.23 7.05
N PRO A 367 9.86 10.49 8.16
CA PRO A 367 8.59 9.96 8.64
C PRO A 367 7.61 11.05 9.12
N GLU A 368 8.10 12.18 9.66
CA GLU A 368 7.25 13.25 10.15
C GLU A 368 6.67 14.08 8.98
N VAL A 369 7.46 14.29 7.91
CA VAL A 369 6.98 14.90 6.66
C VAL A 369 5.90 14.04 6.01
N ARG A 370 6.11 12.72 5.95
CA ARG A 370 5.10 11.77 5.45
C ARG A 370 3.84 11.83 6.28
N GLN A 371 3.98 11.69 7.60
CA GLN A 371 2.85 11.69 8.54
C GLN A 371 2.04 12.98 8.49
N TYR A 372 2.68 14.13 8.28
CA TYR A 372 2.00 15.41 8.10
C TYR A 372 1.06 15.39 6.88
N ASN A 373 1.55 14.97 5.72
CA ASN A 373 0.72 14.87 4.51
C ASN A 373 -0.40 13.82 4.65
N ILE A 374 -0.10 12.67 5.29
CA ILE A 374 -1.08 11.61 5.56
C ILE A 374 -2.16 12.09 6.53
N ALA A 375 -1.79 12.88 7.55
CA ALA A 375 -2.75 13.45 8.49
C ALA A 375 -3.73 14.40 7.81
N LEU A 376 -3.24 15.29 6.92
CA LEU A 376 -4.10 16.16 6.11
C LEU A 376 -5.03 15.35 5.19
N ALA A 377 -4.51 14.32 4.53
CA ALA A 377 -5.31 13.44 3.68
C ALA A 377 -6.40 12.72 4.49
N THR A 378 -6.06 12.23 5.67
CA THR A 378 -6.98 11.51 6.57
C THR A 378 -8.06 12.45 7.11
N GLU A 379 -7.69 13.68 7.50
CA GLU A 379 -8.63 14.70 7.94
C GLU A 379 -9.62 15.06 6.83
N ALA A 380 -9.12 15.34 5.62
CA ALA A 380 -9.94 15.65 4.46
C ALA A 380 -10.90 14.51 4.07
N ALA A 381 -10.42 13.26 4.13
CA ALA A 381 -11.26 12.09 3.92
C ALA A 381 -12.43 12.03 4.91
N LYS A 382 -12.19 12.30 6.18
CA LYS A 382 -13.21 12.35 7.23
C LYS A 382 -14.16 13.54 7.11
N LEU A 383 -13.67 14.68 6.62
CA LEU A 383 -14.50 15.86 6.34
C LEU A 383 -15.50 15.63 5.21
N GLY A 384 -15.23 14.68 4.29
CA GLY A 384 -16.16 14.31 3.24
C GLY A 384 -15.65 14.47 1.82
N PHE A 385 -14.41 14.94 1.59
CA PHE A 385 -13.83 14.92 0.24
C PHE A 385 -13.97 13.51 -0.36
N ASP A 386 -14.31 13.42 -1.63
CA ASP A 386 -14.53 12.14 -2.32
C ASP A 386 -13.24 11.48 -2.74
N ASP A 387 -12.26 12.30 -3.13
CA ASP A 387 -10.93 11.90 -3.53
C ASP A 387 -9.88 12.72 -2.78
N ILE A 388 -8.74 12.08 -2.54
CA ILE A 388 -7.49 12.76 -2.21
C ILE A 388 -6.58 12.66 -3.42
N LEU A 389 -6.13 13.77 -3.94
CA LEU A 389 -5.19 13.85 -5.06
C LEU A 389 -3.87 14.46 -4.59
N TYR A 390 -2.84 13.63 -4.53
CA TYR A 390 -1.50 14.14 -4.24
C TYR A 390 -0.86 14.75 -5.48
N ASP A 391 -0.25 15.90 -5.29
CA ASP A 391 0.61 16.55 -6.27
C ASP A 391 2.01 16.77 -5.68
N TYR A 392 3.01 17.03 -6.53
CA TYR A 392 4.42 17.13 -6.14
C TYR A 392 4.91 15.94 -5.29
N VAL A 393 4.38 14.75 -5.57
CA VAL A 393 4.84 13.49 -5.00
C VAL A 393 6.07 13.04 -5.79
N ARG A 394 7.14 13.78 -5.60
CA ARG A 394 8.37 13.64 -6.37
C ARG A 394 9.56 14.29 -5.66
N ARG A 395 10.76 13.94 -6.10
CA ARG A 395 11.95 14.71 -5.75
C ARG A 395 12.02 16.03 -6.53
N PRO A 396 12.79 17.02 -6.07
CA PRO A 396 13.11 18.19 -6.89
C PRO A 396 13.87 17.80 -8.15
N ASP A 397 13.83 18.70 -9.14
CA ASP A 397 14.58 18.58 -10.38
C ASP A 397 16.10 18.57 -10.11
N GLY A 398 16.88 18.14 -11.11
CA GLY A 398 18.33 18.12 -11.04
C GLY A 398 18.93 16.71 -10.94
N LYS A 399 20.26 16.65 -10.90
CA LYS A 399 20.99 15.39 -10.82
C LYS A 399 20.85 14.77 -9.43
N LEU A 400 20.52 13.48 -9.36
CA LEU A 400 20.37 12.77 -8.08
C LEU A 400 21.62 12.87 -7.20
N SER A 401 22.81 12.91 -7.81
CA SER A 401 24.08 13.06 -7.09
C SER A 401 24.26 14.41 -6.38
N THR A 402 23.43 15.40 -6.69
CA THR A 402 23.41 16.71 -6.02
C THR A 402 22.35 16.82 -4.93
N LEU A 403 21.63 15.73 -4.66
CA LEU A 403 20.55 15.66 -3.70
C LEU A 403 20.86 14.63 -2.63
N ARG A 404 20.53 14.97 -1.40
CA ARG A 404 20.62 14.07 -0.25
C ARG A 404 19.29 14.05 0.49
N PHE A 405 18.83 12.83 0.78
CA PHE A 405 17.58 12.57 1.49
C PHE A 405 17.89 11.83 2.80
N PRO A 406 18.04 12.54 3.94
CA PRO A 406 18.30 11.90 5.22
C PRO A 406 17.25 10.82 5.54
N GLY A 407 17.70 9.65 6.01
CA GLY A 407 16.80 8.54 6.35
C GLY A 407 16.33 7.66 5.19
N LEU A 408 16.71 7.97 3.94
CA LEU A 408 16.36 7.13 2.78
C LEU A 408 17.00 5.72 2.84
N GLY A 409 18.21 5.61 3.42
CA GLY A 409 18.95 4.36 3.51
C GLY A 409 19.28 3.79 2.12
N ASP A 410 19.18 2.48 1.99
CA ASP A 410 19.45 1.75 0.73
C ASP A 410 18.26 1.75 -0.25
N LYS A 411 17.18 2.48 0.05
CA LYS A 411 16.01 2.58 -0.83
C LYS A 411 16.26 3.55 -1.97
N THR A 412 15.64 3.26 -3.12
CA THR A 412 15.57 4.28 -4.18
C THR A 412 14.51 5.34 -3.84
N PRO A 413 14.64 6.57 -4.35
CA PRO A 413 13.61 7.60 -4.21
C PRO A 413 12.23 7.15 -4.70
N GLU A 414 12.17 6.45 -5.83
CA GLU A 414 10.94 5.92 -6.43
C GLU A 414 10.22 4.95 -5.49
N LYS A 415 10.98 4.02 -4.87
CA LYS A 415 10.44 3.08 -3.90
C LYS A 415 9.89 3.77 -2.67
N SER A 416 10.62 4.77 -2.13
CA SER A 416 10.18 5.54 -0.97
C SER A 416 8.88 6.30 -1.25
N ILE A 417 8.74 6.88 -2.44
CA ILE A 417 7.53 7.57 -2.89
C ILE A 417 6.36 6.59 -3.05
N ALA A 418 6.56 5.43 -3.69
CA ALA A 418 5.51 4.43 -3.80
C ALA A 418 5.04 3.90 -2.42
N GLU A 419 5.97 3.72 -1.47
CA GLU A 419 5.65 3.37 -0.08
C GLU A 419 4.82 4.45 0.63
N PHE A 420 5.10 5.75 0.39
CA PHE A 420 4.29 6.84 0.92
C PHE A 420 2.85 6.80 0.39
N VAL A 421 2.67 6.54 -0.89
CA VAL A 421 1.32 6.38 -1.50
C VAL A 421 0.61 5.16 -0.89
N ALA A 422 1.31 4.04 -0.71
CA ALA A 422 0.77 2.84 -0.07
C ALA A 422 0.33 3.10 1.38
N GLU A 423 1.14 3.83 2.14
CA GLU A 423 0.85 4.23 3.51
C GLU A 423 -0.40 5.12 3.57
N THR A 424 -0.49 6.14 2.71
CA THR A 424 -1.68 6.99 2.63
C THR A 424 -2.94 6.18 2.31
N ARG A 425 -2.87 5.28 1.32
CA ARG A 425 -4.01 4.44 0.95
C ARG A 425 -4.56 3.68 2.15
N SER A 426 -3.70 3.18 3.03
CA SER A 426 -4.12 2.44 4.22
C SER A 426 -4.96 3.28 5.21
N HIS A 427 -4.82 4.60 5.18
CA HIS A 427 -5.56 5.53 6.04
C HIS A 427 -6.87 6.03 5.41
N ILE A 428 -6.89 6.28 4.10
CA ILE A 428 -8.07 6.89 3.45
C ILE A 428 -9.04 5.88 2.86
N GLN A 429 -8.58 4.70 2.47
CA GLN A 429 -9.47 3.67 1.91
C GLN A 429 -10.54 3.20 2.90
N PRO A 430 -10.26 3.01 4.21
CA PRO A 430 -11.29 2.68 5.19
C PRO A 430 -12.38 3.76 5.31
N GLU A 431 -12.07 5.01 4.98
CA GLU A 431 -13.02 6.13 4.93
C GLU A 431 -13.86 6.14 3.63
N GLY A 432 -13.62 5.18 2.73
CA GLY A 432 -14.36 5.03 1.48
C GLY A 432 -13.95 6.02 0.39
N LYS A 433 -12.74 6.57 0.44
CA LYS A 433 -12.24 7.62 -0.44
C LYS A 433 -11.25 7.09 -1.47
N TYR A 434 -11.24 7.71 -2.66
CA TYR A 434 -10.30 7.41 -3.72
C TYR A 434 -8.97 8.13 -3.50
N LEU A 435 -7.88 7.52 -3.95
CA LEU A 435 -6.53 8.10 -3.96
C LEU A 435 -6.03 8.28 -5.38
N GLY A 436 -5.74 9.51 -5.75
CA GLY A 436 -5.07 9.88 -6.99
C GLY A 436 -3.67 10.40 -6.75
N VAL A 437 -2.83 10.29 -7.76
CA VAL A 437 -1.47 10.84 -7.76
C VAL A 437 -1.23 11.60 -9.07
N SER A 438 -0.98 12.91 -8.97
CA SER A 438 -0.51 13.72 -10.09
C SER A 438 0.95 13.41 -10.38
N VAL A 439 1.26 13.19 -11.64
CA VAL A 439 2.61 12.86 -12.09
C VAL A 439 3.01 13.71 -13.28
N PHE A 440 4.30 14.00 -13.42
CA PHE A 440 4.78 14.73 -14.60
C PHE A 440 4.61 13.91 -15.88
N GLY A 441 4.35 14.58 -16.99
CA GLY A 441 4.27 13.94 -18.30
C GLY A 441 5.49 13.09 -18.63
N ILE A 442 6.69 13.54 -18.24
CA ILE A 442 7.95 12.82 -18.46
C ILE A 442 8.10 11.55 -17.60
N ALA A 443 7.25 11.33 -16.59
CA ALA A 443 7.36 10.17 -15.71
C ALA A 443 7.25 8.85 -16.47
N ALA A 444 6.48 8.81 -17.57
CA ALA A 444 6.32 7.63 -18.39
C ALA A 444 7.63 7.20 -19.08
N THR A 445 8.51 8.14 -19.42
CA THR A 445 9.76 7.89 -20.17
C THR A 445 11.02 8.06 -19.34
N ARG A 446 10.97 8.90 -18.31
CA ARG A 446 12.12 9.28 -17.48
C ARG A 446 11.77 9.29 -15.97
N PRO A 447 11.28 8.14 -15.41
CA PRO A 447 10.77 8.08 -14.03
C PRO A 447 11.83 8.46 -12.98
N THR A 448 13.09 8.13 -13.21
CA THR A 448 14.18 8.39 -12.25
C THR A 448 14.57 9.87 -12.15
N GLU A 449 14.27 10.69 -13.17
CA GLU A 449 14.57 12.13 -13.13
C GLU A 449 13.80 12.88 -12.06
N ILE A 450 12.62 12.35 -11.70
CA ILE A 450 11.69 12.96 -10.75
C ILE A 450 11.21 12.00 -9.66
N ALA A 451 11.71 10.77 -9.67
CA ALA A 451 11.36 9.70 -8.75
C ALA A 451 9.85 9.31 -8.79
N GLN A 452 9.28 9.21 -10.00
CA GLN A 452 7.89 8.79 -10.20
C GLN A 452 7.82 7.50 -11.04
N ASP A 453 7.95 6.35 -10.39
CA ASP A 453 7.73 5.02 -11.01
C ASP A 453 6.23 4.74 -11.10
N ILE A 454 5.67 4.90 -12.29
CA ILE A 454 4.23 4.78 -12.53
C ILE A 454 3.69 3.39 -12.16
N PRO A 455 4.29 2.26 -12.61
CA PRO A 455 3.86 0.93 -12.19
C PRO A 455 3.83 0.74 -10.67
N ALA A 456 4.86 1.23 -9.97
CA ALA A 456 4.95 1.09 -8.52
C ALA A 456 3.89 1.94 -7.79
N ILE A 457 3.70 3.20 -8.21
CA ILE A 457 2.69 4.12 -7.63
C ILE A 457 1.28 3.58 -7.91
N ALA A 458 1.00 3.15 -9.14
CA ALA A 458 -0.33 2.70 -9.56
C ALA A 458 -0.84 1.44 -8.83
N GLN A 459 0.06 0.64 -8.24
CA GLN A 459 -0.35 -0.47 -7.35
C GLN A 459 -1.05 0.01 -6.07
N HIS A 460 -0.87 1.27 -5.71
CA HIS A 460 -1.34 1.86 -4.45
C HIS A 460 -2.28 3.05 -4.64
N ALA A 461 -2.55 3.46 -5.88
CA ALA A 461 -3.50 4.51 -6.22
C ALA A 461 -4.73 3.95 -6.94
N ASP A 462 -5.84 4.68 -6.92
CA ASP A 462 -7.04 4.35 -7.71
C ASP A 462 -6.96 4.98 -9.11
N TYR A 463 -6.23 6.09 -9.23
CA TYR A 463 -5.92 6.70 -10.52
C TYR A 463 -4.58 7.43 -10.50
N ILE A 464 -3.97 7.48 -11.69
CA ILE A 464 -2.79 8.28 -11.99
C ILE A 464 -3.25 9.47 -12.83
N ALA A 465 -2.85 10.68 -12.44
CA ALA A 465 -3.21 11.92 -13.12
C ALA A 465 -1.98 12.56 -13.79
N PRO A 466 -1.60 12.12 -15.01
CA PRO A 466 -0.44 12.68 -15.69
C PRO A 466 -0.69 14.09 -16.20
N MET A 467 0.25 14.99 -15.95
CA MET A 467 0.27 16.35 -16.46
C MET A 467 0.82 16.36 -17.89
N VAL A 468 -0.06 16.12 -18.87
CA VAL A 468 0.32 16.02 -20.29
C VAL A 468 0.15 17.34 -21.05
N TYR A 469 0.44 18.45 -20.37
CA TYR A 469 0.30 19.80 -20.92
C TYR A 469 1.18 19.97 -22.17
N PRO A 470 0.59 20.25 -23.37
CA PRO A 470 1.36 20.41 -24.59
C PRO A 470 2.47 21.44 -24.51
N SER A 471 2.30 22.53 -23.74
CA SER A 471 3.29 23.59 -23.56
C SER A 471 4.52 23.16 -22.74
N HIS A 472 4.47 22.01 -22.07
CA HIS A 472 5.55 21.49 -21.21
C HIS A 472 6.44 20.45 -21.89
N TRP A 473 6.12 20.07 -23.14
CA TRP A 473 6.93 19.18 -23.93
C TRP A 473 7.93 19.90 -24.79
N ALA A 474 9.14 19.42 -24.84
CA ALA A 474 10.16 19.95 -25.74
C ALA A 474 9.91 19.55 -27.20
N ALA A 475 10.37 20.36 -28.14
CA ALA A 475 10.30 20.03 -29.56
C ALA A 475 10.95 18.66 -29.84
N GLY A 476 10.28 17.80 -30.61
CA GLY A 476 10.71 16.47 -30.94
C GLY A 476 10.33 15.38 -29.92
N GLU A 477 9.79 15.71 -28.77
CA GLU A 477 9.26 14.72 -27.83
C GLU A 477 8.13 13.93 -28.49
N TYR A 478 8.14 12.59 -28.29
CA TYR A 478 7.24 11.66 -28.97
C TYR A 478 7.22 11.80 -30.51
N GLY A 479 8.26 12.37 -31.12
CA GLY A 479 8.33 12.63 -32.57
C GLY A 479 7.40 13.77 -33.03
N VAL A 480 6.92 14.63 -32.11
CA VAL A 480 6.10 15.80 -32.41
C VAL A 480 7.00 17.02 -32.53
N ALA A 481 7.07 17.61 -33.73
CA ALA A 481 7.97 18.74 -33.99
C ALA A 481 7.66 19.98 -33.15
N SER A 482 6.37 20.27 -32.95
CA SER A 482 5.88 21.41 -32.17
C SER A 482 4.78 20.99 -31.22
N PRO A 483 5.09 20.37 -30.05
CA PRO A 483 4.10 19.83 -29.13
C PRO A 483 3.04 20.84 -28.72
N ASN A 484 3.42 22.07 -28.37
CA ASN A 484 2.52 23.12 -27.93
C ASN A 484 1.52 23.56 -29.02
N ALA A 485 1.85 23.41 -30.32
CA ALA A 485 0.97 23.69 -31.44
C ALA A 485 0.27 22.41 -31.98
N SER A 486 0.50 21.26 -31.37
CA SER A 486 -0.06 19.97 -31.79
C SER A 486 -0.67 19.21 -30.59
N PRO A 487 -1.67 19.80 -29.92
CA PRO A 487 -2.19 19.28 -28.65
C PRO A 487 -2.76 17.87 -28.76
N TYR A 488 -3.45 17.55 -29.85
CA TYR A 488 -3.97 16.19 -30.06
C TYR A 488 -2.85 15.15 -30.10
N GLU A 489 -1.82 15.40 -30.93
CA GLU A 489 -0.77 14.40 -31.16
C GLU A 489 0.06 14.14 -29.92
N ILE A 490 0.50 15.19 -29.22
CA ILE A 490 1.36 15.04 -28.06
C ILE A 490 0.61 14.38 -26.89
N VAL A 491 -0.65 14.75 -26.65
CA VAL A 491 -1.48 14.16 -25.60
C VAL A 491 -1.77 12.69 -25.92
N ASN A 492 -2.20 12.36 -27.14
CA ASN A 492 -2.48 10.98 -27.52
C ASN A 492 -1.24 10.07 -27.34
N ARG A 493 -0.09 10.48 -27.89
CA ARG A 493 1.12 9.68 -27.85
C ARG A 493 1.66 9.50 -26.41
N SER A 494 1.61 10.55 -25.60
CA SER A 494 2.06 10.47 -24.20
C SER A 494 1.12 9.61 -23.35
N LEU A 495 -0.19 9.71 -23.52
CA LEU A 495 -1.17 8.94 -22.75
C LEU A 495 -1.13 7.44 -23.05
N ALA A 496 -0.76 7.04 -24.29
CA ALA A 496 -0.58 5.65 -24.64
C ALA A 496 0.47 4.94 -23.74
N ASP A 497 1.57 5.64 -23.37
CA ASP A 497 2.58 5.08 -22.47
C ASP A 497 2.06 4.96 -21.03
N PHE A 498 1.31 5.93 -20.53
CA PHE A 498 0.68 5.82 -19.20
C PHE A 498 -0.31 4.66 -19.13
N THR A 499 -1.16 4.50 -20.17
CA THR A 499 -2.09 3.37 -20.27
C THR A 499 -1.37 2.03 -20.18
N LYS A 500 -0.25 1.90 -20.88
CA LYS A 500 0.58 0.68 -20.85
C LYS A 500 1.14 0.40 -19.46
N GLN A 501 1.60 1.44 -18.75
CA GLN A 501 2.26 1.29 -17.45
C GLN A 501 1.28 1.01 -16.30
N VAL A 502 0.04 1.52 -16.36
CA VAL A 502 -0.97 1.21 -15.33
C VAL A 502 -1.69 -0.12 -15.56
N LYS A 503 -1.46 -0.77 -16.71
CA LYS A 503 -2.15 -2.02 -17.05
C LYS A 503 -1.91 -3.11 -16.01
N GLY A 504 -3.01 -3.66 -15.48
CA GLY A 504 -2.95 -4.75 -14.49
C GLY A 504 -2.78 -4.30 -13.04
N THR A 505 -2.61 -3.01 -12.76
CA THR A 505 -2.49 -2.49 -11.40
C THR A 505 -3.85 -2.26 -10.71
N GLY A 506 -4.90 -2.06 -11.48
CA GLY A 506 -6.23 -1.67 -11.01
C GLY A 506 -6.48 -0.16 -11.04
N ALA A 507 -5.44 0.66 -11.16
CA ALA A 507 -5.57 2.10 -11.34
C ALA A 507 -6.03 2.44 -12.76
N VAL A 508 -6.68 3.59 -12.91
CA VAL A 508 -7.02 4.19 -14.20
C VAL A 508 -6.18 5.45 -14.46
N VAL A 509 -6.11 5.89 -15.72
CA VAL A 509 -5.49 7.18 -16.07
C VAL A 509 -6.56 8.25 -16.15
N VAL A 510 -6.35 9.37 -15.45
CA VAL A 510 -7.22 10.57 -15.46
C VAL A 510 -6.31 11.78 -15.72
N PRO A 511 -6.08 12.15 -16.99
CA PRO A 511 -5.07 13.13 -17.33
C PRO A 511 -5.46 14.54 -16.91
N TRP A 512 -4.45 15.32 -16.51
CA TRP A 512 -4.51 16.76 -16.46
C TRP A 512 -4.36 17.33 -17.87
N LEU A 513 -5.31 18.12 -18.32
CA LEU A 513 -5.33 18.78 -19.63
C LEU A 513 -5.15 20.29 -19.46
N GLN A 514 -4.41 20.87 -20.39
CA GLN A 514 -4.08 22.29 -20.42
C GLN A 514 -5.28 23.12 -20.88
N ASP A 515 -5.77 24.02 -20.02
CA ASP A 515 -6.78 25.03 -20.38
C ASP A 515 -6.24 26.43 -20.08
N PHE A 516 -5.01 26.70 -20.51
CA PHE A 516 -4.32 27.97 -20.38
C PHE A 516 -3.41 28.22 -21.58
N SER A 517 -3.10 29.47 -21.87
CA SER A 517 -2.18 29.87 -22.95
C SER A 517 -0.76 30.07 -22.40
N LEU A 518 0.22 29.42 -23.01
CA LEU A 518 1.65 29.63 -22.75
C LEU A 518 2.43 29.51 -24.05
N GLY A 519 2.85 30.66 -24.61
CA GLY A 519 3.54 30.73 -25.90
C GLY A 519 2.63 30.54 -27.13
N VAL A 520 1.64 29.65 -27.03
CA VAL A 520 0.59 29.42 -28.03
C VAL A 520 -0.76 29.73 -27.38
N HIS A 521 -1.65 30.35 -28.14
CA HIS A 521 -3.04 30.62 -27.70
C HIS A 521 -3.82 29.31 -27.62
N TYR A 522 -4.48 29.07 -26.47
CA TYR A 522 -5.34 27.93 -26.23
C TYR A 522 -6.79 28.44 -26.06
N GLY A 523 -7.60 28.07 -27.01
CA GLY A 523 -9.05 28.30 -27.02
C GLY A 523 -9.82 26.97 -26.98
N PRO A 524 -11.14 27.02 -27.32
CA PRO A 524 -11.98 25.82 -27.29
C PRO A 524 -11.47 24.67 -28.17
N THR A 525 -10.82 24.99 -29.29
CA THR A 525 -10.31 23.99 -30.25
C THR A 525 -9.16 23.18 -29.61
N GLU A 526 -8.16 23.84 -29.06
CA GLU A 526 -6.96 23.20 -28.49
C GLU A 526 -7.32 22.38 -27.24
N VAL A 527 -8.27 22.85 -26.42
CA VAL A 527 -8.79 22.11 -25.27
C VAL A 527 -9.59 20.90 -25.74
N SER A 528 -10.47 21.05 -26.74
CA SER A 528 -11.24 19.95 -27.33
C SER A 528 -10.36 18.89 -27.96
N ASP A 529 -9.24 19.28 -28.60
CA ASP A 529 -8.27 18.36 -29.19
C ASP A 529 -7.62 17.47 -28.14
N GLN A 530 -7.27 18.00 -26.98
CA GLN A 530 -6.73 17.21 -25.87
C GLN A 530 -7.78 16.24 -25.31
N ILE A 531 -9.04 16.67 -25.14
CA ILE A 531 -10.14 15.82 -24.69
C ILE A 531 -10.38 14.68 -25.69
N ARG A 532 -10.36 14.97 -27.00
CA ARG A 532 -10.50 13.95 -28.04
C ARG A 532 -9.34 12.96 -28.06
N ALA A 533 -8.12 13.45 -27.84
CA ALA A 533 -6.93 12.59 -27.74
C ALA A 533 -7.05 11.62 -26.56
N ALA A 534 -7.43 12.10 -25.37
CA ALA A 534 -7.68 11.26 -24.22
C ALA A 534 -8.80 10.23 -24.46
N ALA A 535 -9.90 10.65 -25.09
CA ALA A 535 -11.01 9.76 -25.43
C ALA A 535 -10.60 8.69 -26.46
N GLY A 536 -9.70 9.00 -27.40
CA GLY A 536 -9.12 8.07 -28.36
C GLY A 536 -8.35 6.92 -27.69
N ASP A 537 -7.73 7.18 -26.55
CA ASP A 537 -7.04 6.20 -25.70
C ASP A 537 -7.97 5.56 -24.63
N GLY A 538 -9.30 5.77 -24.75
CA GLY A 538 -10.32 5.20 -23.86
C GLY A 538 -10.54 5.97 -22.55
N MET A 539 -9.96 7.16 -22.38
CA MET A 539 -10.08 7.97 -21.18
C MET A 539 -11.21 9.01 -21.35
N ASN A 540 -12.33 8.79 -20.66
CA ASN A 540 -13.45 9.73 -20.61
C ASN A 540 -13.42 10.64 -19.38
N SER A 541 -12.55 10.34 -18.42
CA SER A 541 -12.26 11.15 -17.23
C SER A 541 -11.05 12.03 -17.48
N PHE A 542 -11.09 13.27 -17.01
CA PHE A 542 -9.96 14.21 -17.09
C PHE A 542 -10.10 15.32 -16.04
N LEU A 543 -9.00 16.02 -15.81
CA LEU A 543 -8.90 17.19 -14.94
C LEU A 543 -8.42 18.37 -15.81
N LEU A 544 -9.08 19.52 -15.71
CA LEU A 544 -8.67 20.75 -16.41
C LEU A 544 -7.85 21.62 -15.48
N TRP A 545 -6.71 22.10 -15.99
CA TRP A 545 -5.85 23.03 -15.30
C TRP A 545 -5.87 24.40 -15.94
N ASN A 546 -6.25 25.39 -15.14
CA ASN A 546 -6.07 26.81 -15.41
C ASN A 546 -5.81 27.53 -14.09
N ALA A 547 -4.66 28.20 -13.95
CA ALA A 547 -4.28 28.89 -12.70
C ALA A 547 -5.26 30.01 -12.31
N GLY A 548 -5.92 30.64 -13.28
CA GLY A 548 -6.95 31.65 -13.07
C GLY A 548 -8.37 31.12 -12.99
N ALA A 549 -8.54 29.79 -13.03
CA ALA A 549 -9.84 29.09 -13.04
C ALA A 549 -10.82 29.57 -14.15
N SER A 550 -10.28 30.03 -15.29
CA SER A 550 -11.04 30.46 -16.46
C SER A 550 -11.01 29.38 -17.53
N TYR A 551 -12.10 28.66 -17.70
CA TYR A 551 -12.18 27.46 -18.54
C TYR A 551 -12.93 27.66 -19.83
N GLN A 552 -12.53 26.94 -20.91
CA GLN A 552 -13.14 26.99 -22.23
C GLN A 552 -14.41 26.11 -22.26
N GLU A 553 -15.54 26.68 -21.79
CA GLU A 553 -16.83 25.97 -21.72
C GLU A 553 -17.24 25.32 -23.05
N ALA A 554 -17.00 26.02 -24.18
CA ALA A 554 -17.36 25.56 -25.52
C ALA A 554 -16.60 24.26 -25.93
N ALA A 555 -15.48 23.94 -25.27
CA ALA A 555 -14.75 22.69 -25.48
C ALA A 555 -15.42 21.50 -24.78
N LEU A 556 -16.33 21.75 -23.83
CA LEU A 556 -16.88 20.72 -22.93
C LEU A 556 -18.25 20.23 -23.42
N ALA A 557 -18.35 18.94 -23.72
CA ALA A 557 -19.63 18.30 -23.97
C ALA A 557 -20.43 18.16 -22.67
N THR A 558 -21.75 18.35 -22.77
CA THR A 558 -22.67 18.14 -21.64
C THR A 558 -22.65 16.64 -21.21
N LEU A 559 -22.55 16.38 -19.91
CA LEU A 559 -22.67 15.04 -19.32
C LEU A 559 -24.15 14.58 -19.40
N ARG A 560 -24.34 13.38 -19.90
CA ARG A 560 -25.69 12.78 -20.05
C ARG A 560 -26.05 11.97 -18.80
#